data_a7b1b8609b449cb218b0e343a95c43df
#
_entry.id   a7b1b8609b449cb218b0e343a95c43df
#
_cell.length_a   1.000
_cell.length_b   1.000
_cell.length_c   1.000
_cell.angle_alpha   90.00
_cell.angle_beta   90.00
_cell.angle_gamma   90.00
#
_symmetry.space_group_name_H-M   'P 1'
#
loop_
_entity.id
_entity.type
_entity.pdbx_description
1 polymer ?
#
loop_
_entity_poly.entity_id
_entity_poly.type
_entity_poly.pdbx_seq_one_letter_code
_entity_poly.pdbx_strand_id
1 'polypeptide(L)'
;MSSGNRTVMVTGAAGNLGKAVANAFAELGENLVLVDLKREALEEAFGSESNRRSFAPANLLGMTEATGVAQAALARFGRIDVLCNIAGGFRMGESVHETSDENWNFLFDINTRTLLHAVRAVVPHMLSAGGGKIVNIGAFAAQKGVAGMGAYTAAKATVIRMTEAMAAELREKNINVNCVLPTIIDTPENRAAMPKADPAKWVAPTDLANVIVFLASDAARAVHGAAVPVTALS
;
A
#
# COMPACT_ATOMS: atom_id res chain seq x y z
N MET A 1 -1.05 -8.59 25.97
CA MET A 1 -1.33 -9.09 24.61
C MET A 1 -2.83 -8.95 24.40
N SER A 2 -3.27 -8.13 23.49
CA SER A 2 -4.71 -7.97 23.21
C SER A 2 -5.20 -9.26 22.57
N SER A 3 -6.15 -9.93 23.21
CA SER A 3 -6.75 -11.20 22.77
C SER A 3 -7.75 -11.06 21.61
N GLY A 4 -7.68 -9.96 20.88
CA GLY A 4 -8.52 -9.72 19.71
C GLY A 4 -7.68 -9.65 18.43
N ASN A 5 -8.26 -10.07 17.32
CA ASN A 5 -7.62 -9.96 16.01
C ASN A 5 -7.39 -8.48 15.66
N ARG A 6 -6.25 -8.16 15.09
CA ARG A 6 -5.97 -6.82 14.57
C ARG A 6 -6.86 -6.54 13.37
N THR A 7 -7.10 -5.28 13.09
CA THR A 7 -7.79 -4.83 11.87
C THR A 7 -6.78 -4.23 10.91
N VAL A 8 -6.71 -4.81 9.73
CA VAL A 8 -5.81 -4.43 8.64
C VAL A 8 -6.61 -3.78 7.51
N MET A 9 -6.30 -2.54 7.19
CA MET A 9 -6.84 -1.85 6.03
C MET A 9 -5.85 -1.96 4.87
N VAL A 10 -6.32 -2.46 3.73
CA VAL A 10 -5.52 -2.62 2.51
C VAL A 10 -6.15 -1.77 1.40
N THR A 11 -5.44 -0.77 0.91
CA THR A 11 -5.87 0.04 -0.25
C THR A 11 -5.41 -0.59 -1.56
N GLY A 12 -6.15 -0.42 -2.66
CA GLY A 12 -5.85 -1.11 -3.92
C GLY A 12 -5.97 -2.64 -3.78
N ALA A 13 -6.91 -3.09 -2.95
CA ALA A 13 -7.01 -4.47 -2.51
C ALA A 13 -7.33 -5.45 -3.64
N ALA A 14 -8.09 -5.05 -4.66
CA ALA A 14 -8.45 -5.89 -5.80
C ALA A 14 -7.30 -6.10 -6.81
N GLY A 15 -6.21 -5.30 -6.73
CA GLY A 15 -5.02 -5.47 -7.56
C GLY A 15 -4.19 -6.72 -7.18
N ASN A 16 -3.24 -7.10 -8.05
CA ASN A 16 -2.45 -8.33 -7.85
C ASN A 16 -1.69 -8.36 -6.51
N LEU A 17 -1.00 -7.28 -6.17
CA LEU A 17 -0.32 -7.18 -4.88
C LEU A 17 -1.32 -7.05 -3.72
N GLY A 18 -2.38 -6.25 -3.89
CA GLY A 18 -3.41 -6.07 -2.86
C GLY A 18 -4.07 -7.39 -2.47
N LYS A 19 -4.38 -8.24 -3.45
CA LYS A 19 -4.89 -9.61 -3.21
C LYS A 19 -3.90 -10.46 -2.42
N ALA A 20 -2.63 -10.45 -2.79
CA ALA A 20 -1.61 -11.22 -2.08
C ALA A 20 -1.45 -10.76 -0.63
N VAL A 21 -1.41 -9.44 -0.39
CA VAL A 21 -1.31 -8.86 0.95
C VAL A 21 -2.55 -9.18 1.79
N ALA A 22 -3.75 -8.99 1.23
CA ALA A 22 -4.99 -9.29 1.95
C ALA A 22 -5.09 -10.77 2.33
N ASN A 23 -4.71 -11.68 1.42
CA ASN A 23 -4.72 -13.11 1.69
C ASN A 23 -3.70 -13.50 2.78
N ALA A 24 -2.49 -12.92 2.75
CA ALA A 24 -1.48 -13.18 3.78
C ALA A 24 -1.96 -12.77 5.19
N PHE A 25 -2.67 -11.65 5.32
CA PHE A 25 -3.27 -11.26 6.61
C PHE A 25 -4.50 -12.10 6.96
N ALA A 26 -5.29 -12.55 5.97
CA ALA A 26 -6.42 -13.46 6.19
C ALA A 26 -5.98 -14.81 6.78
N GLU A 27 -4.85 -15.36 6.29
CA GLU A 27 -4.25 -16.60 6.81
C GLU A 27 -3.82 -16.48 8.29
N LEU A 28 -3.47 -15.26 8.72
CA LEU A 28 -3.19 -14.96 10.13
C LEU A 28 -4.46 -14.77 10.98
N GLY A 29 -5.64 -14.84 10.37
CA GLY A 29 -6.92 -14.67 11.05
C GLY A 29 -7.25 -13.22 11.40
N GLU A 30 -6.60 -12.24 10.78
CA GLU A 30 -6.84 -10.80 11.03
C GLU A 30 -8.18 -10.33 10.43
N ASN A 31 -8.73 -9.24 10.95
CA ASN A 31 -9.86 -8.56 10.34
C ASN A 31 -9.37 -7.70 9.17
N LEU A 32 -10.10 -7.70 8.06
CA LEU A 32 -9.71 -7.01 6.84
C LEU A 32 -10.73 -5.95 6.45
N VAL A 33 -10.24 -4.76 6.15
CA VAL A 33 -10.96 -3.69 5.45
C VAL A 33 -10.31 -3.54 4.08
N LEU A 34 -10.99 -4.02 3.05
CA LEU A 34 -10.48 -4.06 1.69
C LEU A 34 -11.04 -2.88 0.91
N VAL A 35 -10.13 -1.98 0.51
CA VAL A 35 -10.46 -0.71 -0.15
C VAL A 35 -10.02 -0.77 -1.60
N ASP A 36 -10.96 -0.50 -2.51
CA ASP A 36 -10.69 -0.32 -3.94
C ASP A 36 -11.74 0.62 -4.54
N LEU A 37 -11.58 1.02 -5.79
CA LEU A 37 -12.52 1.95 -6.46
C LEU A 37 -13.93 1.36 -6.62
N LYS A 38 -14.02 0.06 -6.92
CA LYS A 38 -15.27 -0.59 -7.30
C LYS A 38 -15.55 -1.80 -6.41
N ARG A 39 -16.80 -1.91 -5.97
CA ARG A 39 -17.26 -3.06 -5.18
C ARG A 39 -17.16 -4.37 -5.97
N GLU A 40 -17.51 -4.32 -7.25
CA GLU A 40 -17.48 -5.48 -8.14
C GLU A 40 -16.07 -6.07 -8.26
N ALA A 41 -15.03 -5.23 -8.31
CA ALA A 41 -13.64 -5.70 -8.33
C ALA A 41 -13.23 -6.40 -7.02
N LEU A 42 -13.74 -5.93 -5.87
CA LEU A 42 -13.53 -6.59 -4.58
C LEU A 42 -14.27 -7.92 -4.51
N GLU A 43 -15.50 -7.98 -5.01
CA GLU A 43 -16.30 -9.22 -5.07
C GLU A 43 -15.68 -10.25 -6.01
N GLU A 44 -15.17 -9.84 -7.16
CA GLU A 44 -14.44 -10.70 -8.08
C GLU A 44 -13.15 -11.26 -7.45
N ALA A 45 -12.41 -10.41 -6.73
CA ALA A 45 -11.13 -10.79 -6.13
C ALA A 45 -11.28 -11.70 -4.90
N PHE A 46 -12.35 -11.53 -4.10
CA PHE A 46 -12.46 -12.13 -2.77
C PHE A 46 -13.78 -12.87 -2.50
N GLY A 47 -14.71 -12.86 -3.43
CA GLY A 47 -16.07 -13.38 -3.21
C GLY A 47 -16.89 -12.44 -2.31
N SER A 48 -17.52 -12.98 -1.28
CA SER A 48 -18.39 -12.22 -0.39
C SER A 48 -17.66 -11.64 0.83
N GLU A 49 -18.22 -10.62 1.44
CA GLU A 49 -17.86 -10.18 2.79
C GLU A 49 -18.07 -11.31 3.81
N SER A 50 -17.41 -11.21 4.94
CA SER A 50 -17.53 -12.17 6.05
C SER A 50 -17.46 -11.45 7.40
N ASN A 51 -17.57 -12.18 8.50
CA ASN A 51 -17.41 -11.60 9.82
C ASN A 51 -16.05 -10.92 10.03
N ARG A 52 -15.00 -11.35 9.28
CA ARG A 52 -13.64 -10.84 9.35
C ARG A 52 -13.20 -10.07 8.09
N ARG A 53 -14.08 -9.85 7.13
CA ARG A 53 -13.73 -9.15 5.89
C ARG A 53 -14.86 -8.23 5.47
N SER A 54 -14.58 -6.96 5.36
CA SER A 54 -15.48 -5.94 4.83
C SER A 54 -14.91 -5.30 3.58
N PHE A 55 -15.78 -4.90 2.67
CA PHE A 55 -15.45 -4.17 1.46
C PHE A 55 -15.79 -2.70 1.66
N ALA A 56 -14.87 -1.83 1.29
CA ALA A 56 -15.00 -0.38 1.38
C ALA A 56 -14.69 0.25 0.01
N PRO A 57 -15.63 0.19 -0.95
CA PRO A 57 -15.43 0.83 -2.25
C PRO A 57 -15.35 2.34 -2.06
N ALA A 58 -14.25 2.97 -2.52
CA ALA A 58 -14.01 4.39 -2.33
C ALA A 58 -12.95 4.92 -3.32
N ASN A 59 -13.14 6.16 -3.77
CA ASN A 59 -12.10 6.90 -4.47
C ASN A 59 -11.25 7.68 -3.44
N LEU A 60 -10.07 7.17 -3.12
CA LEU A 60 -9.17 7.80 -2.16
C LEU A 60 -8.57 9.15 -2.61
N LEU A 61 -8.89 9.62 -3.82
CA LEU A 61 -8.64 11.01 -4.22
C LEU A 61 -9.59 11.99 -3.54
N GLY A 62 -10.71 11.51 -3.00
CA GLY A 62 -11.66 12.26 -2.18
C GLY A 62 -11.37 12.08 -0.68
N MET A 63 -11.06 13.18 0.04
CA MET A 63 -10.81 13.11 1.49
C MET A 63 -12.06 12.65 2.27
N THR A 64 -13.25 13.06 1.83
CA THR A 64 -14.53 12.65 2.43
C THR A 64 -14.72 11.13 2.35
N GLU A 65 -14.42 10.55 1.19
CA GLU A 65 -14.51 9.10 0.99
C GLU A 65 -13.49 8.35 1.84
N ALA A 66 -12.22 8.82 1.88
CA ALA A 66 -11.20 8.23 2.73
C ALA A 66 -11.60 8.26 4.22
N THR A 67 -12.19 9.36 4.69
CA THR A 67 -12.71 9.47 6.06
C THR A 67 -13.88 8.49 6.29
N GLY A 68 -14.80 8.37 5.33
CA GLY A 68 -15.91 7.41 5.40
C GLY A 68 -15.42 5.96 5.51
N VAL A 69 -14.36 5.59 4.78
CA VAL A 69 -13.72 4.26 4.88
C VAL A 69 -13.20 4.00 6.30
N ALA A 70 -12.46 4.96 6.88
CA ALA A 70 -11.96 4.80 8.24
C ALA A 70 -13.09 4.68 9.27
N GLN A 71 -14.15 5.49 9.15
CA GLN A 71 -15.33 5.41 10.02
C GLN A 71 -16.06 4.07 9.90
N ALA A 72 -16.23 3.55 8.67
CA ALA A 72 -16.84 2.24 8.44
C ALA A 72 -16.03 1.10 9.06
N ALA A 73 -14.69 1.17 8.94
CA ALA A 73 -13.79 0.22 9.57
C ALA A 73 -13.92 0.22 11.10
N LEU A 74 -13.98 1.40 11.71
CA LEU A 74 -14.17 1.56 13.16
C LEU A 74 -15.55 1.08 13.61
N ALA A 75 -16.61 1.40 12.87
CA ALA A 75 -17.96 0.92 13.17
C ALA A 75 -18.04 -0.61 13.11
N ARG A 76 -17.31 -1.24 12.19
CA ARG A 76 -17.34 -2.69 11.99
C ARG A 76 -16.46 -3.46 12.97
N PHE A 77 -15.24 -2.97 13.22
CA PHE A 77 -14.18 -3.73 13.95
C PHE A 77 -13.68 -2.99 15.21
N GLY A 78 -14.09 -1.75 15.45
CA GLY A 78 -13.72 -0.96 16.62
C GLY A 78 -12.31 -0.37 16.61
N ARG A 79 -11.45 -0.77 15.64
CA ARG A 79 -10.04 -0.38 15.58
C ARG A 79 -9.47 -0.50 14.17
N ILE A 80 -8.35 0.19 13.91
CA ILE A 80 -7.50 0.02 12.73
C ILE A 80 -6.05 -0.06 13.25
N ASP A 81 -5.44 -1.24 13.14
CA ASP A 81 -4.10 -1.52 13.67
C ASP A 81 -3.01 -1.42 12.60
N VAL A 82 -3.37 -1.77 11.36
CA VAL A 82 -2.45 -1.79 10.24
C VAL A 82 -3.08 -1.07 9.05
N LEU A 83 -2.31 -0.19 8.42
CA LEU A 83 -2.64 0.41 7.13
C LEU A 83 -1.59 0.00 6.10
N CYS A 84 -2.02 -0.74 5.07
CA CYS A 84 -1.21 -1.08 3.90
C CYS A 84 -1.64 -0.20 2.72
N ASN A 85 -0.83 0.80 2.38
CA ASN A 85 -1.05 1.68 1.23
C ASN A 85 -0.52 1.02 -0.04
N ILE A 86 -1.35 0.14 -0.64
CA ILE A 86 -1.00 -0.63 -1.85
C ILE A 86 -1.49 0.08 -3.12
N ALA A 87 -2.55 0.90 -3.02
CA ALA A 87 -3.05 1.67 -4.17
C ALA A 87 -1.89 2.39 -4.87
N GLY A 88 -1.78 2.22 -6.17
CA GLY A 88 -0.71 2.81 -6.96
C GLY A 88 -0.85 2.46 -8.43
N GLY A 89 -0.09 3.16 -9.27
CA GLY A 89 -0.09 2.95 -10.71
C GLY A 89 1.28 3.26 -11.32
N PHE A 90 1.47 2.78 -12.54
CA PHE A 90 2.69 2.93 -13.29
C PHE A 90 2.40 3.43 -14.70
N ARG A 91 3.16 4.42 -15.14
CA ARG A 91 3.26 4.86 -16.54
C ARG A 91 4.72 5.27 -16.81
N MET A 92 5.18 5.04 -18.01
CA MET A 92 6.51 5.42 -18.46
C MET A 92 6.52 5.73 -19.96
N GLY A 93 7.62 6.29 -20.45
CA GLY A 93 7.89 6.53 -21.88
C GLY A 93 8.16 8.00 -22.20
N GLU A 94 7.56 8.93 -21.47
CA GLU A 94 7.78 10.36 -21.69
C GLU A 94 9.12 10.82 -21.10
N SER A 95 9.86 11.63 -21.84
CA SER A 95 11.00 12.37 -21.29
C SER A 95 10.50 13.50 -20.36
N VAL A 96 11.33 13.95 -19.42
CA VAL A 96 10.88 14.92 -18.40
C VAL A 96 10.30 16.19 -18.99
N HIS A 97 10.91 16.73 -20.06
CA HIS A 97 10.44 17.98 -20.70
C HIS A 97 9.19 17.78 -21.59
N GLU A 98 8.80 16.53 -21.86
CA GLU A 98 7.61 16.17 -22.63
C GLU A 98 6.50 15.59 -21.73
N THR A 99 6.77 15.43 -20.44
CA THR A 99 5.78 14.87 -19.51
C THR A 99 4.51 15.73 -19.51
N SER A 100 3.40 15.12 -19.90
CA SER A 100 2.09 15.78 -19.91
C SER A 100 1.58 16.02 -18.48
N ASP A 101 0.81 17.11 -18.29
CA ASP A 101 0.13 17.38 -17.02
C ASP A 101 -0.81 16.22 -16.63
N GLU A 102 -1.46 15.59 -17.61
CA GLU A 102 -2.29 14.41 -17.36
C GLU A 102 -1.50 13.27 -16.74
N ASN A 103 -0.34 12.92 -17.33
CA ASN A 103 0.50 11.84 -16.85
C ASN A 103 1.12 12.17 -15.48
N TRP A 104 1.58 13.40 -15.31
CA TRP A 104 2.08 13.91 -14.03
C TRP A 104 1.00 13.81 -12.93
N ASN A 105 -0.17 14.37 -13.17
CA ASN A 105 -1.27 14.36 -12.20
C ASN A 105 -1.73 12.92 -11.89
N PHE A 106 -1.90 12.07 -12.89
CA PHE A 106 -2.26 10.67 -12.69
C PHE A 106 -1.28 9.97 -11.74
N LEU A 107 0.04 10.10 -11.99
CA LEU A 107 1.05 9.41 -11.20
C LEU A 107 1.14 9.93 -9.76
N PHE A 108 1.04 11.25 -9.56
CA PHE A 108 1.01 11.83 -8.22
C PHE A 108 -0.30 11.54 -7.48
N ASP A 109 -1.41 11.58 -8.18
CA ASP A 109 -2.71 11.28 -7.58
C ASP A 109 -2.77 9.84 -7.10
N ILE A 110 -2.50 8.88 -7.98
CA ILE A 110 -2.67 7.46 -7.61
C ILE A 110 -1.60 6.96 -6.64
N ASN A 111 -0.36 7.47 -6.68
CA ASN A 111 0.73 6.98 -5.83
C ASN A 111 0.93 7.79 -4.54
N THR A 112 0.57 9.08 -4.54
CA THR A 112 0.91 9.99 -3.45
C THR A 112 -0.32 10.56 -2.75
N ARG A 113 -1.30 11.09 -3.50
CA ARG A 113 -2.50 11.69 -2.91
C ARG A 113 -3.39 10.66 -2.22
N THR A 114 -3.57 9.47 -2.83
CA THR A 114 -4.31 8.37 -2.20
C THR A 114 -3.72 7.95 -0.87
N LEU A 115 -2.38 7.83 -0.79
CA LEU A 115 -1.64 7.55 0.43
C LEU A 115 -1.85 8.68 1.46
N LEU A 116 -1.69 9.94 1.06
CA LEU A 116 -1.89 11.10 1.95
C LEU A 116 -3.30 11.10 2.56
N HIS A 117 -4.33 10.85 1.76
CA HIS A 117 -5.69 10.84 2.27
C HIS A 117 -5.96 9.64 3.18
N ALA A 118 -5.42 8.46 2.86
CA ALA A 118 -5.55 7.28 3.72
C ALA A 118 -4.89 7.51 5.09
N VAL A 119 -3.67 8.07 5.14
CA VAL A 119 -3.00 8.35 6.43
C VAL A 119 -3.70 9.45 7.21
N ARG A 120 -4.22 10.50 6.55
CA ARG A 120 -5.00 11.55 7.21
C ARG A 120 -6.29 11.01 7.83
N ALA A 121 -6.91 10.02 7.19
CA ALA A 121 -8.12 9.39 7.70
C ALA A 121 -7.83 8.40 8.84
N VAL A 122 -6.71 7.68 8.81
CA VAL A 122 -6.44 6.55 9.72
C VAL A 122 -5.58 6.94 10.92
N VAL A 123 -4.54 7.75 10.73
CA VAL A 123 -3.55 8.07 11.78
C VAL A 123 -4.18 8.67 13.05
N PRO A 124 -5.17 9.59 13.00
CA PRO A 124 -5.81 10.10 14.21
C PRO A 124 -6.42 8.98 15.08
N HIS A 125 -6.93 7.92 14.46
CA HIS A 125 -7.50 6.78 15.17
C HIS A 125 -6.43 5.86 15.76
N MET A 126 -5.30 5.66 15.05
CA MET A 126 -4.14 4.95 15.59
C MET A 126 -3.54 5.67 16.79
N LEU A 127 -3.45 7.01 16.76
CA LEU A 127 -3.00 7.83 17.89
C LEU A 127 -3.92 7.66 19.09
N SER A 128 -5.23 7.70 18.89
CA SER A 128 -6.22 7.49 19.95
C SER A 128 -6.19 6.06 20.52
N ALA A 129 -5.85 5.07 19.70
CA ALA A 129 -5.72 3.67 20.09
C ALA A 129 -4.35 3.33 20.74
N GLY A 130 -3.40 4.27 20.75
CA GLY A 130 -2.07 4.11 21.36
C GLY A 130 -1.05 3.36 20.52
N GLY A 131 -1.27 3.21 19.21
CA GLY A 131 -0.29 2.59 18.33
C GLY A 131 -0.85 2.10 17.00
N GLY A 132 0.05 1.70 16.10
CA GLY A 132 -0.32 1.17 14.78
C GLY A 132 0.89 0.84 13.91
N LYS A 133 0.62 0.29 12.74
CA LYS A 133 1.64 -0.03 11.73
C LYS A 133 1.18 0.50 10.37
N ILE A 134 2.07 1.18 9.65
CA ILE A 134 1.82 1.68 8.30
C ILE A 134 2.90 1.13 7.38
N VAL A 135 2.49 0.48 6.29
CA VAL A 135 3.40 -0.01 5.26
C VAL A 135 2.99 0.59 3.91
N ASN A 136 3.92 1.31 3.30
CA ASN A 136 3.74 1.98 2.02
C ASN A 136 4.45 1.23 0.90
N ILE A 137 3.99 1.40 -0.34
CA ILE A 137 4.65 0.84 -1.53
C ILE A 137 5.38 1.95 -2.29
N GLY A 138 6.69 1.98 -2.11
CA GLY A 138 7.61 2.76 -2.93
C GLY A 138 7.93 2.06 -4.26
N ALA A 139 9.13 2.24 -4.75
CA ALA A 139 9.69 1.51 -5.89
C ALA A 139 11.21 1.53 -5.81
N PHE A 140 11.87 0.43 -6.20
CA PHE A 140 13.33 0.39 -6.23
C PHE A 140 13.91 1.43 -7.20
N ALA A 141 13.24 1.63 -8.33
CA ALA A 141 13.59 2.65 -9.32
C ALA A 141 13.53 4.09 -8.78
N ALA A 142 12.79 4.35 -7.69
CA ALA A 142 12.66 5.68 -7.10
C ALA A 142 13.86 6.12 -6.26
N GLN A 143 14.89 5.28 -6.10
CA GLN A 143 16.14 5.63 -5.42
C GLN A 143 17.03 6.56 -6.27
N LYS A 144 16.77 6.63 -7.58
CA LYS A 144 17.48 7.50 -8.53
C LYS A 144 16.57 7.84 -9.71
N GLY A 145 16.95 8.85 -10.50
CA GLY A 145 16.25 9.15 -11.76
C GLY A 145 16.49 8.05 -12.81
N VAL A 146 15.42 7.71 -13.53
CA VAL A 146 15.46 6.73 -14.63
C VAL A 146 14.86 7.38 -15.87
N ALA A 147 15.54 7.25 -17.01
CA ALA A 147 15.08 7.80 -18.30
C ALA A 147 13.69 7.25 -18.66
N GLY A 148 12.79 8.11 -19.12
CA GLY A 148 11.41 7.75 -19.45
C GLY A 148 10.51 7.44 -18.25
N MET A 149 10.99 7.63 -17.02
CA MET A 149 10.24 7.34 -15.78
C MET A 149 10.24 8.55 -14.82
N GLY A 150 10.50 9.76 -15.30
CA GLY A 150 10.70 10.94 -14.47
C GLY A 150 9.56 11.19 -13.49
N ALA A 151 8.32 11.29 -13.99
CA ALA A 151 7.14 11.53 -13.15
C ALA A 151 6.85 10.36 -12.18
N TYR A 152 7.01 9.12 -12.63
CA TYR A 152 6.82 7.95 -11.78
C TYR A 152 7.85 7.88 -10.65
N THR A 153 9.13 8.02 -10.96
CA THR A 153 10.21 7.98 -9.95
C THR A 153 10.08 9.15 -8.97
N ALA A 154 9.66 10.33 -9.43
CA ALA A 154 9.37 11.47 -8.58
C ALA A 154 8.21 11.17 -7.60
N ALA A 155 7.08 10.65 -8.10
CA ALA A 155 5.94 10.28 -7.26
C ALA A 155 6.32 9.21 -6.22
N LYS A 156 7.05 8.16 -6.62
CA LYS A 156 7.50 7.10 -5.71
C LYS A 156 8.62 7.54 -4.75
N ALA A 157 9.48 8.47 -5.15
CA ALA A 157 10.44 9.11 -4.24
C ALA A 157 9.71 9.93 -3.16
N THR A 158 8.61 10.61 -3.52
CA THR A 158 7.75 11.29 -2.55
C THR A 158 7.19 10.32 -1.51
N VAL A 159 6.77 9.10 -1.90
CA VAL A 159 6.31 8.07 -0.95
C VAL A 159 7.43 7.70 0.05
N ILE A 160 8.66 7.56 -0.41
CA ILE A 160 9.82 7.28 0.47
C ILE A 160 10.00 8.42 1.48
N ARG A 161 10.03 9.68 1.01
CA ARG A 161 10.21 10.84 1.91
C ARG A 161 9.03 11.01 2.89
N MET A 162 7.81 10.79 2.46
CA MET A 162 6.64 10.81 3.35
C MET A 162 6.73 9.70 4.41
N THR A 163 7.21 8.51 4.05
CA THR A 163 7.42 7.41 5.00
C THR A 163 8.42 7.80 6.09
N GLU A 164 9.55 8.39 5.72
CA GLU A 164 10.57 8.86 6.65
C GLU A 164 10.05 9.97 7.59
N ALA A 165 9.33 10.95 7.02
CA ALA A 165 8.74 12.05 7.80
C ALA A 165 7.73 11.49 8.82
N MET A 166 6.78 10.69 8.37
CA MET A 166 5.79 10.07 9.26
C MET A 166 6.44 9.19 10.34
N ALA A 167 7.49 8.43 9.98
CA ALA A 167 8.22 7.63 10.95
C ALA A 167 8.88 8.49 12.04
N ALA A 168 9.45 9.64 11.67
CA ALA A 168 10.03 10.59 12.62
C ALA A 168 8.96 11.22 13.53
N GLU A 169 7.80 11.55 12.99
CA GLU A 169 6.67 12.18 13.71
C GLU A 169 5.96 11.22 14.68
N LEU A 170 5.88 9.93 14.32
CA LEU A 170 4.98 8.97 14.94
C LEU A 170 5.69 7.90 15.79
N ARG A 171 7.03 7.79 15.75
CA ARG A 171 7.76 6.73 16.49
C ARG A 171 7.50 6.75 17.99
N GLU A 172 7.42 7.93 18.60
CA GLU A 172 7.14 8.08 20.05
C GLU A 172 5.67 7.85 20.39
N LYS A 173 4.81 7.72 19.38
CA LYS A 173 3.39 7.39 19.51
C LYS A 173 3.10 5.91 19.28
N ASN A 174 4.14 5.06 19.29
CA ASN A 174 4.02 3.62 19.04
C ASN A 174 3.42 3.29 17.67
N ILE A 175 3.67 4.14 16.64
CA ILE A 175 3.24 3.88 15.27
C ILE A 175 4.49 3.69 14.41
N ASN A 176 4.67 2.48 13.87
CA ASN A 176 5.74 2.19 12.91
C ASN A 176 5.29 2.58 11.51
N VAL A 177 6.14 3.29 10.77
CA VAL A 177 5.89 3.61 9.37
C VAL A 177 7.10 3.19 8.55
N ASN A 178 6.90 2.30 7.59
CA ASN A 178 7.95 1.79 6.70
C ASN A 178 7.43 1.69 5.26
N CYS A 179 8.32 1.56 4.30
CA CYS A 179 7.93 1.22 2.94
C CYS A 179 8.78 0.07 2.38
N VAL A 180 8.22 -0.61 1.39
CA VAL A 180 8.92 -1.61 0.59
C VAL A 180 9.20 -1.03 -0.79
N LEU A 181 10.34 -1.41 -1.37
CA LEU A 181 10.81 -0.95 -2.68
C LEU A 181 10.91 -2.16 -3.62
N PRO A 182 9.80 -2.62 -4.21
CA PRO A 182 9.88 -3.70 -5.19
C PRO A 182 10.56 -3.24 -6.48
N THR A 183 11.22 -4.17 -7.16
CA THR A 183 11.57 -4.10 -8.57
C THR A 183 10.33 -4.50 -9.40
N ILE A 184 10.48 -5.33 -10.41
CA ILE A 184 9.37 -5.80 -11.22
C ILE A 184 8.60 -6.87 -10.44
N ILE A 185 7.32 -6.62 -10.21
CA ILE A 185 6.42 -7.60 -9.57
C ILE A 185 5.89 -8.54 -10.66
N ASP A 186 5.87 -9.82 -10.39
CA ASP A 186 5.33 -10.83 -11.30
C ASP A 186 3.80 -10.74 -11.34
N THR A 187 3.31 -10.03 -12.36
CA THR A 187 1.87 -9.84 -12.61
C THR A 187 1.54 -10.16 -14.06
N PRO A 188 0.29 -10.51 -14.38
CA PRO A 188 -0.15 -10.73 -15.76
C PRO A 188 0.17 -9.55 -16.69
N GLU A 189 -0.02 -8.31 -16.20
CA GLU A 189 0.23 -7.10 -16.96
C GLU A 189 1.72 -6.93 -17.27
N ASN A 190 2.61 -7.18 -16.31
CA ASN A 190 4.06 -7.11 -16.51
C ASN A 190 4.54 -8.22 -17.45
N ARG A 191 3.98 -9.43 -17.34
CA ARG A 191 4.27 -10.52 -18.29
C ARG A 191 3.85 -10.16 -19.71
N ALA A 192 2.68 -9.55 -19.87
CA ALA A 192 2.19 -9.09 -21.17
C ALA A 192 3.04 -7.95 -21.75
N ALA A 193 3.46 -6.98 -20.91
CA ALA A 193 4.29 -5.85 -21.33
C ALA A 193 5.73 -6.26 -21.66
N MET A 194 6.26 -7.34 -21.07
CA MET A 194 7.64 -7.81 -21.22
C MET A 194 7.72 -9.30 -21.59
N PRO A 195 7.19 -9.71 -22.77
CA PRO A 195 7.04 -11.13 -23.12
C PRO A 195 8.37 -11.89 -23.32
N LYS A 196 9.47 -11.15 -23.44
CA LYS A 196 10.84 -11.73 -23.59
C LYS A 196 11.61 -11.81 -22.27
N ALA A 197 11.08 -11.23 -21.20
CA ALA A 197 11.72 -11.28 -19.88
C ALA A 197 11.41 -12.62 -19.20
N ASP A 198 12.25 -12.97 -18.22
CA ASP A 198 12.07 -14.18 -17.42
C ASP A 198 11.34 -13.83 -16.10
N PRO A 199 10.05 -14.16 -15.96
CA PRO A 199 9.30 -13.85 -14.76
C PRO A 199 9.82 -14.55 -13.49
N ALA A 200 10.57 -15.64 -13.61
CA ALA A 200 11.19 -16.33 -12.47
C ALA A 200 12.21 -15.45 -11.71
N LYS A 201 12.67 -14.38 -12.35
CA LYS A 201 13.57 -13.39 -11.73
C LYS A 201 12.85 -12.24 -11.05
N TRP A 202 11.54 -12.13 -11.23
CA TRP A 202 10.74 -11.04 -10.70
C TRP A 202 10.27 -11.31 -9.27
N VAL A 203 9.80 -10.27 -8.62
CA VAL A 203 9.28 -10.38 -7.25
C VAL A 203 7.89 -11.02 -7.29
N ALA A 204 7.76 -12.20 -6.68
CA ALA A 204 6.43 -12.79 -6.53
C ALA A 204 5.57 -11.92 -5.59
N PRO A 205 4.28 -11.67 -5.93
CA PRO A 205 3.38 -10.91 -5.05
C PRO A 205 3.32 -11.48 -3.62
N THR A 206 3.41 -12.80 -3.46
CA THR A 206 3.43 -13.49 -2.15
C THR A 206 4.69 -13.18 -1.35
N ASP A 207 5.85 -13.12 -1.98
CA ASP A 207 7.11 -12.78 -1.29
C ASP A 207 7.08 -11.34 -0.80
N LEU A 208 6.58 -10.42 -1.64
CA LEU A 208 6.40 -9.02 -1.25
C LEU A 208 5.37 -8.89 -0.11
N ALA A 209 4.27 -9.65 -0.16
CA ALA A 209 3.27 -9.68 0.90
C ALA A 209 3.87 -10.17 2.24
N ASN A 210 4.74 -11.17 2.23
CA ASN A 210 5.43 -11.67 3.43
C ASN A 210 6.31 -10.59 4.07
N VAL A 211 7.02 -9.79 3.27
CA VAL A 211 7.81 -8.66 3.78
C VAL A 211 6.89 -7.60 4.40
N ILE A 212 5.75 -7.30 3.77
CA ILE A 212 4.76 -6.35 4.30
C ILE A 212 4.18 -6.85 5.62
N VAL A 213 3.82 -8.14 5.73
CA VAL A 213 3.34 -8.76 6.97
C VAL A 213 4.40 -8.67 8.07
N PHE A 214 5.67 -8.94 7.76
CA PHE A 214 6.78 -8.79 8.71
C PHE A 214 6.86 -7.34 9.22
N LEU A 215 6.89 -6.34 8.33
CA LEU A 215 6.97 -4.93 8.72
C LEU A 215 5.75 -4.45 9.53
N ALA A 216 4.58 -5.09 9.33
CA ALA A 216 3.37 -4.83 10.09
C ALA A 216 3.28 -5.66 11.40
N SER A 217 4.29 -6.46 11.74
CA SER A 217 4.33 -7.31 12.93
C SER A 217 5.10 -6.66 14.08
N ASP A 218 4.99 -7.24 15.27
CA ASP A 218 5.79 -6.84 16.42
C ASP A 218 7.28 -7.25 16.30
N ALA A 219 7.60 -8.22 15.45
CA ALA A 219 8.98 -8.57 15.12
C ALA A 219 9.75 -7.40 14.47
N ALA A 220 9.04 -6.51 13.78
CA ALA A 220 9.59 -5.30 13.17
C ALA A 220 9.45 -4.04 14.04
N ARG A 221 9.15 -4.16 15.35
CA ARG A 221 8.88 -3.01 16.24
C ARG A 221 10.01 -1.96 16.28
N ALA A 222 11.24 -2.37 16.05
CA ALA A 222 12.40 -1.47 16.02
C ALA A 222 12.68 -0.86 14.64
N VAL A 223 11.91 -1.23 13.62
CA VAL A 223 12.08 -0.74 12.25
C VAL A 223 11.19 0.48 12.02
N HIS A 224 11.80 1.65 11.80
CA HIS A 224 11.10 2.91 11.58
C HIS A 224 11.72 3.68 10.42
N GLY A 225 10.92 4.14 9.47
CA GLY A 225 11.36 4.94 8.33
C GLY A 225 12.18 4.17 7.32
N ALA A 226 12.16 2.85 7.38
CA ALA A 226 12.93 2.03 6.45
C ALA A 226 12.28 2.00 5.08
N ALA A 227 13.13 2.11 4.04
CA ALA A 227 12.80 1.85 2.66
C ALA A 227 13.46 0.53 2.26
N VAL A 228 12.72 -0.58 2.35
CA VAL A 228 13.23 -1.95 2.26
C VAL A 228 13.21 -2.44 0.82
N PRO A 229 14.36 -2.64 0.15
CA PRO A 229 14.40 -3.24 -1.18
C PRO A 229 13.85 -4.67 -1.16
N VAL A 230 12.98 -4.98 -2.13
CA VAL A 230 12.48 -6.33 -2.38
C VAL A 230 12.67 -6.60 -3.86
N THR A 231 13.77 -7.23 -4.22
CA THR A 231 14.29 -7.24 -5.59
C THR A 231 14.26 -8.62 -6.26
N ALA A 232 14.07 -9.69 -5.49
CA ALA A 232 14.27 -11.06 -5.98
C ALA A 232 15.61 -11.17 -6.72
N LEU A 233 15.59 -11.57 -8.00
CA LEU A 233 16.78 -11.67 -8.86
C LEU A 233 16.81 -10.58 -9.96
N SER A 234 15.96 -9.55 -9.88
CA SER A 234 15.88 -8.48 -10.88
C SER A 234 16.41 -7.14 -10.40
#